data_a5fc0d205b6d15ac1c0088e5e808c919
#
_entry.id   a5fc0d205b6d15ac1c0088e5e808c919
#
_cell.length_a   1.000
_cell.length_b   1.000
_cell.length_c   1.000
_cell.angle_alpha   90.00
_cell.angle_beta   90.00
_cell.angle_gamma   90.00
#
_symmetry.space_group_name_H-M   'P 1'
#
loop_
_entity.id
_entity.type
_entity.pdbx_description
1 polymer ?
#
loop_
_entity_poly.entity_id
_entity_poly.type
_entity_poly.pdbx_seq_one_letter_code
_entity_poly.pdbx_strand_id
1 'polypeptide(L)'
;MSPATRRNFLRGSLAAAAATAAPAQTAAPDQSIVKPAAALPMRVSVMAYSFHGLLEQGRMDIFGFLETCKYRYHLETADLWNGFLKSTDEAYLKTIRNEIDERELIVPNLAVDQAHVWADDPVQREKQHQNALAHLNAGRILGARFVRMDAGQCGKNTREWTSEAFDHIVKRYREYAQYAYDHGFKTGAEVHWGPESYWPSMQKLSRAVNHPGFGVCCHISGFQGTKEEVDIADREIAPWVVHTHIDWDVCNGQLVEKLNNLRSAGYQGYYSVEHHSAKDEYAEVAIQLAKVRAVLQSWRTGGTGVDSNHEERS
;
A
#
# COMPACT_ATOMS: atom_id res chain seq x y z
N MET A 1 20.77 -62.48 -6.64
CA MET A 1 22.03 -63.16 -6.96
C MET A 1 23.10 -62.09 -7.16
N SER A 2 24.02 -62.00 -6.22
CA SER A 2 25.36 -61.35 -6.28
C SER A 2 26.30 -62.35 -6.99
N PRO A 3 27.58 -62.06 -7.40
CA PRO A 3 28.55 -61.18 -6.74
C PRO A 3 29.54 -60.47 -7.71
N ALA A 4 30.22 -59.40 -7.25
CA ALA A 4 31.62 -59.37 -6.74
C ALA A 4 32.74 -59.49 -7.79
N THR A 5 33.69 -58.65 -7.83
CA THR A 5 34.98 -58.40 -7.20
C THR A 5 36.11 -58.25 -8.22
N ARG A 6 37.01 -57.32 -8.10
CA ARG A 6 38.44 -57.35 -7.69
C ARG A 6 39.30 -56.29 -8.38
N ARG A 7 39.91 -55.52 -7.57
CA ARG A 7 41.30 -55.08 -7.44
C ARG A 7 42.30 -55.56 -8.52
N ASN A 8 43.11 -54.60 -9.00
CA ASN A 8 44.57 -54.87 -8.96
C ASN A 8 45.41 -53.60 -8.97
N PHE A 9 46.38 -53.62 -8.10
CA PHE A 9 47.55 -52.79 -7.89
C PHE A 9 48.57 -52.90 -9.04
N LEU A 10 49.27 -51.84 -9.37
CA LEU A 10 50.71 -51.93 -9.68
C LEU A 10 51.44 -50.59 -9.45
N ARG A 11 52.59 -50.73 -8.83
CA ARG A 11 53.62 -49.74 -8.47
C ARG A 11 54.44 -49.39 -9.72
N GLY A 12 55.06 -48.20 -9.70
CA GLY A 12 56.17 -47.84 -10.63
C GLY A 12 56.66 -46.43 -10.51
N SER A 13 57.71 -46.27 -9.74
CA SER A 13 58.96 -45.51 -9.95
C SER A 13 58.94 -43.99 -10.04
N LEU A 14 59.69 -43.38 -9.09
CA LEU A 14 60.17 -42.01 -9.05
C LEU A 14 61.10 -41.69 -10.26
N ALA A 15 60.87 -40.50 -10.84
CA ALA A 15 61.95 -39.75 -11.54
C ALA A 15 61.80 -38.27 -11.11
N ALA A 16 62.83 -37.77 -10.43
CA ALA A 16 62.96 -36.40 -10.06
C ALA A 16 63.43 -35.57 -11.25
N ALA A 17 62.67 -34.56 -11.62
CA ALA A 17 63.11 -33.53 -12.55
C ALA A 17 62.97 -32.17 -11.86
N ALA A 18 64.11 -31.51 -11.67
CA ALA A 18 64.17 -30.13 -11.16
C ALA A 18 63.58 -29.17 -12.21
N ALA A 19 62.47 -28.52 -11.86
CA ALA A 19 61.89 -27.43 -12.69
C ALA A 19 62.18 -26.10 -11.98
N THR A 20 62.86 -25.23 -12.65
CA THR A 20 63.13 -23.83 -12.30
C THR A 20 61.82 -23.06 -12.17
N ALA A 21 61.60 -22.43 -11.01
CA ALA A 21 60.44 -21.60 -10.74
C ALA A 21 60.50 -20.30 -11.56
N ALA A 22 59.54 -20.10 -12.44
CA ALA A 22 59.24 -18.81 -13.02
C ALA A 22 58.42 -17.97 -12.01
N PRO A 23 58.58 -16.63 -11.96
CA PRO A 23 57.86 -15.80 -11.02
C PRO A 23 56.35 -15.84 -11.35
N ALA A 24 55.52 -16.10 -10.35
CA ALA A 24 54.10 -16.03 -10.43
C ALA A 24 53.65 -14.59 -10.76
N GLN A 25 53.07 -14.40 -11.93
CA GLN A 25 52.28 -13.20 -12.24
C GLN A 25 51.07 -13.22 -11.30
N THR A 26 50.98 -12.24 -10.39
CA THR A 26 49.80 -11.96 -9.62
C THR A 26 48.72 -11.50 -10.58
N ALA A 27 47.73 -12.37 -10.84
CA ALA A 27 46.50 -12.00 -11.54
C ALA A 27 45.85 -10.82 -10.79
N ALA A 28 45.55 -9.74 -11.51
CA ALA A 28 44.77 -8.66 -10.99
C ALA A 28 43.44 -9.19 -10.44
N PRO A 29 42.88 -8.65 -9.34
CA PRO A 29 41.61 -9.10 -8.80
C PRO A 29 40.56 -8.93 -9.88
N ASP A 30 39.82 -10.01 -10.14
CA ASP A 30 38.65 -10.04 -10.98
C ASP A 30 37.67 -8.98 -10.46
N GLN A 31 37.50 -7.90 -11.20
CA GLN A 31 36.46 -6.93 -10.97
C GLN A 31 35.17 -7.62 -11.39
N SER A 32 34.68 -8.53 -10.54
CA SER A 32 33.33 -9.06 -10.65
C SER A 32 32.38 -7.86 -10.71
N ILE A 33 31.75 -7.69 -11.87
CA ILE A 33 30.71 -6.69 -12.10
C ILE A 33 29.67 -6.91 -11.00
N VAL A 34 29.72 -6.08 -9.94
CA VAL A 34 28.69 -6.06 -8.92
C VAL A 34 27.42 -5.68 -9.67
N LYS A 35 26.57 -6.69 -9.92
CA LYS A 35 25.27 -6.47 -10.51
C LYS A 35 24.55 -5.42 -9.66
N PRO A 36 24.19 -4.25 -10.19
CA PRO A 36 23.55 -3.24 -9.37
C PRO A 36 22.34 -3.89 -8.68
N ALA A 37 22.26 -3.73 -7.36
CA ALA A 37 21.13 -4.22 -6.60
C ALA A 37 19.86 -3.77 -7.31
N ALA A 38 18.95 -4.70 -7.61
CA ALA A 38 17.71 -4.38 -8.30
C ALA A 38 17.04 -3.22 -7.54
N ALA A 39 16.83 -2.12 -8.25
CA ALA A 39 16.23 -0.95 -7.64
C ALA A 39 14.89 -1.36 -7.03
N LEU A 40 14.70 -1.07 -5.74
CA LEU A 40 13.44 -1.37 -5.06
C LEU A 40 12.27 -0.80 -5.87
N PRO A 41 11.18 -1.56 -6.07
CA PRO A 41 10.03 -1.10 -6.84
C PRO A 41 9.52 0.23 -6.26
N MET A 42 9.10 1.14 -7.13
CA MET A 42 8.54 2.42 -6.70
C MET A 42 7.12 2.16 -6.20
N ARG A 43 6.91 2.27 -4.89
CA ARG A 43 5.62 1.96 -4.24
C ARG A 43 4.65 3.13 -4.37
N VAL A 44 4.28 3.46 -5.60
CA VAL A 44 3.29 4.48 -5.94
C VAL A 44 2.03 3.83 -6.51
N SER A 45 0.87 4.40 -6.20
CA SER A 45 -0.42 3.94 -6.70
C SER A 45 -1.34 5.12 -6.99
N VAL A 46 -2.50 4.83 -7.56
CA VAL A 46 -3.62 5.77 -7.70
C VAL A 46 -4.89 5.10 -7.19
N MET A 47 -5.61 5.80 -6.34
CA MET A 47 -6.91 5.39 -5.82
C MET A 47 -7.98 5.55 -6.90
N ALA A 48 -8.77 4.48 -7.13
CA ALA A 48 -9.77 4.44 -8.20
C ALA A 48 -10.82 5.55 -8.07
N TYR A 49 -11.12 6.02 -6.85
CA TYR A 49 -12.03 7.15 -6.62
C TYR A 49 -11.63 8.42 -7.39
N SER A 50 -10.35 8.59 -7.69
CA SER A 50 -9.85 9.70 -8.53
C SER A 50 -10.49 9.77 -9.93
N PHE A 51 -11.18 8.72 -10.35
CA PHE A 51 -11.87 8.59 -11.64
C PHE A 51 -13.39 8.41 -11.48
N HIS A 52 -13.94 8.83 -10.34
CA HIS A 52 -15.38 8.69 -10.08
C HIS A 52 -16.25 9.43 -11.10
N GLY A 53 -15.82 10.59 -11.58
CA GLY A 53 -16.55 11.33 -12.61
C GLY A 53 -16.58 10.61 -13.96
N LEU A 54 -15.49 9.94 -14.36
CA LEU A 54 -15.48 9.10 -15.56
C LEU A 54 -16.35 7.85 -15.39
N LEU A 55 -16.37 7.27 -14.18
CA LEU A 55 -17.25 6.15 -13.84
C LEU A 55 -18.72 6.57 -13.93
N GLU A 56 -19.11 7.68 -13.31
CA GLU A 56 -20.47 8.22 -13.32
C GLU A 56 -20.97 8.55 -14.74
N GLN A 57 -20.08 8.99 -15.60
CA GLN A 57 -20.35 9.25 -17.01
C GLN A 57 -20.39 7.97 -17.87
N GLY A 58 -20.12 6.80 -17.31
CA GLY A 58 -20.02 5.54 -18.04
C GLY A 58 -18.85 5.47 -19.02
N ARG A 59 -17.83 6.31 -18.84
CA ARG A 59 -16.63 6.42 -19.69
C ARG A 59 -15.46 5.57 -19.17
N MET A 60 -15.57 5.07 -17.95
CA MET A 60 -14.60 4.16 -17.34
C MET A 60 -15.33 3.10 -16.53
N ASP A 61 -14.85 1.89 -16.56
CA ASP A 61 -15.21 0.80 -15.65
C ASP A 61 -13.95 0.23 -15.00
N ILE A 62 -14.09 -0.84 -14.21
CA ILE A 62 -12.95 -1.46 -13.53
C ILE A 62 -11.85 -1.89 -14.50
N PHE A 63 -12.17 -2.41 -15.68
CA PHE A 63 -11.20 -2.85 -16.66
C PHE A 63 -10.45 -1.67 -17.27
N GLY A 64 -11.16 -0.60 -17.62
CA GLY A 64 -10.56 0.66 -18.10
C GLY A 64 -9.67 1.32 -17.04
N PHE A 65 -10.03 1.19 -15.76
CA PHE A 65 -9.16 1.63 -14.67
C PHE A 65 -7.85 0.82 -14.59
N LEU A 66 -7.92 -0.52 -14.66
CA LEU A 66 -6.72 -1.38 -14.68
C LEU A 66 -5.80 -1.06 -15.86
N GLU A 67 -6.38 -0.85 -17.06
CA GLU A 67 -5.63 -0.41 -18.25
C GLU A 67 -4.98 0.95 -18.05
N THR A 68 -5.71 1.88 -17.44
CA THR A 68 -5.21 3.23 -17.13
C THR A 68 -4.01 3.16 -16.18
N CYS A 69 -4.09 2.34 -15.14
CA CYS A 69 -2.96 2.11 -14.24
C CYS A 69 -1.74 1.56 -14.99
N LYS A 70 -1.91 0.48 -15.74
CA LYS A 70 -0.80 -0.22 -16.40
C LYS A 70 -0.22 0.56 -17.57
N TYR A 71 -1.06 0.96 -18.52
CA TYR A 71 -0.58 1.45 -19.80
C TYR A 71 -0.49 2.97 -19.92
N ARG A 72 -1.38 3.70 -19.24
CA ARG A 72 -1.32 5.18 -19.26
C ARG A 72 -0.30 5.71 -18.24
N TYR A 73 -0.35 5.19 -17.02
CA TYR A 73 0.51 5.70 -15.94
C TYR A 73 1.74 4.83 -15.66
N HIS A 74 1.90 3.71 -16.33
CA HIS A 74 3.02 2.77 -16.12
C HIS A 74 3.20 2.41 -14.65
N LEU A 75 2.08 2.08 -13.98
CA LEU A 75 2.05 1.61 -12.62
C LEU A 75 2.15 0.08 -12.57
N GLU A 76 2.69 -0.42 -11.48
CA GLU A 76 2.67 -1.84 -11.11
C GLU A 76 1.54 -2.13 -10.09
N THR A 77 0.64 -1.17 -9.88
CA THR A 77 -0.38 -1.19 -8.83
C THR A 77 -1.70 -0.65 -9.35
N ALA A 78 -2.80 -1.13 -8.74
CA ALA A 78 -4.14 -0.59 -8.89
C ALA A 78 -4.79 -0.55 -7.50
N ASP A 79 -5.02 0.64 -6.96
CA ASP A 79 -5.69 0.86 -5.69
C ASP A 79 -7.20 0.93 -5.94
N LEU A 80 -7.91 -0.10 -5.50
CA LEU A 80 -9.30 -0.33 -5.91
C LEU A 80 -10.29 0.38 -4.97
N TRP A 81 -11.43 0.75 -5.54
CA TRP A 81 -12.60 1.24 -4.81
C TRP A 81 -13.83 0.41 -5.19
N ASN A 82 -14.63 0.03 -4.19
CA ASN A 82 -15.81 -0.81 -4.42
C ASN A 82 -16.87 -0.15 -5.30
N GLY A 83 -16.86 1.17 -5.49
CA GLY A 83 -17.71 1.86 -6.45
C GLY A 83 -17.51 1.41 -7.91
N PHE A 84 -16.34 0.87 -8.26
CA PHE A 84 -16.06 0.27 -9.57
C PHE A 84 -16.51 -1.21 -9.68
N LEU A 85 -16.87 -1.85 -8.57
CA LEU A 85 -17.32 -3.25 -8.57
C LEU A 85 -18.82 -3.32 -8.81
N LYS A 86 -19.23 -3.96 -9.91
CA LYS A 86 -20.65 -4.17 -10.22
C LYS A 86 -21.31 -5.20 -9.30
N SER A 87 -20.52 -6.10 -8.71
CA SER A 87 -20.98 -7.20 -7.87
C SER A 87 -19.82 -7.73 -7.02
N THR A 88 -20.14 -8.42 -5.92
CA THR A 88 -19.22 -9.24 -5.14
C THR A 88 -19.32 -10.73 -5.47
N ASP A 89 -19.98 -11.09 -6.57
CA ASP A 89 -20.07 -12.48 -7.03
C ASP A 89 -18.69 -13.03 -7.40
N GLU A 90 -18.41 -14.23 -6.93
CA GLU A 90 -17.08 -14.85 -7.07
C GLU A 90 -16.64 -14.98 -8.52
N ALA A 91 -17.54 -15.33 -9.44
CA ALA A 91 -17.24 -15.46 -10.85
C ALA A 91 -16.80 -14.10 -11.45
N TYR A 92 -17.50 -13.02 -11.11
CA TYR A 92 -17.16 -11.68 -11.56
C TYR A 92 -15.81 -11.22 -10.96
N LEU A 93 -15.61 -11.43 -9.67
CA LEU A 93 -14.34 -11.08 -9.01
C LEU A 93 -13.15 -11.85 -9.58
N LYS A 94 -13.32 -13.12 -9.94
CA LYS A 94 -12.29 -13.93 -10.62
C LYS A 94 -11.96 -13.38 -12.01
N THR A 95 -12.95 -12.86 -12.74
CA THR A 95 -12.67 -12.18 -14.01
C THR A 95 -11.78 -10.98 -13.82
N ILE A 96 -12.07 -10.13 -12.81
CA ILE A 96 -11.21 -8.98 -12.46
C ILE A 96 -9.83 -9.44 -12.01
N ARG A 97 -9.73 -10.51 -11.21
CA ARG A 97 -8.46 -11.05 -10.75
C ARG A 97 -7.58 -11.47 -11.93
N ASN A 98 -8.15 -12.17 -12.91
CA ASN A 98 -7.42 -12.55 -14.13
C ASN A 98 -6.86 -11.33 -14.88
N GLU A 99 -7.65 -10.27 -15.03
CA GLU A 99 -7.21 -9.03 -15.67
C GLU A 99 -6.10 -8.31 -14.89
N ILE A 100 -6.14 -8.39 -13.57
CA ILE A 100 -5.06 -7.90 -12.68
C ILE A 100 -3.79 -8.73 -12.91
N ASP A 101 -3.91 -10.06 -12.96
CA ASP A 101 -2.79 -10.99 -13.17
C ASP A 101 -2.17 -10.82 -14.57
N GLU A 102 -2.97 -10.72 -15.61
CA GLU A 102 -2.49 -10.52 -16.99
C GLU A 102 -1.70 -9.21 -17.15
N ARG A 103 -2.04 -8.19 -16.36
CA ARG A 103 -1.32 -6.90 -16.33
C ARG A 103 -0.20 -6.87 -15.30
N GLU A 104 0.03 -7.95 -14.58
CA GLU A 104 1.01 -8.03 -13.50
C GLU A 104 0.85 -6.87 -12.48
N LEU A 105 -0.41 -6.56 -12.13
CA LEU A 105 -0.72 -5.50 -11.17
C LEU A 105 -0.81 -6.05 -9.75
N ILE A 106 -0.36 -5.26 -8.80
CA ILE A 106 -0.56 -5.48 -7.37
C ILE A 106 -1.76 -4.65 -6.93
N VAL A 107 -2.61 -5.20 -6.09
CA VAL A 107 -3.69 -4.47 -5.43
C VAL A 107 -3.24 -4.06 -4.02
N PRO A 108 -2.74 -2.83 -3.81
CA PRO A 108 -2.29 -2.40 -2.49
C PRO A 108 -3.43 -2.25 -1.51
N ASN A 109 -4.61 -1.83 -1.98
CA ASN A 109 -5.80 -1.62 -1.18
C ASN A 109 -7.07 -1.87 -2.01
N LEU A 110 -8.15 -2.24 -1.30
CA LEU A 110 -9.53 -2.15 -1.74
C LEU A 110 -10.26 -1.26 -0.73
N ALA A 111 -10.59 -0.04 -1.11
CA ALA A 111 -11.42 0.84 -0.30
C ALA A 111 -12.88 0.45 -0.43
N VAL A 112 -13.56 0.31 0.70
CA VAL A 112 -14.95 -0.15 0.75
C VAL A 112 -15.84 0.87 1.44
N ASP A 113 -16.69 1.50 0.65
CA ASP A 113 -17.73 2.38 1.15
C ASP A 113 -18.97 1.58 1.55
N GLN A 114 -19.83 2.18 2.40
CA GLN A 114 -21.04 1.56 2.93
C GLN A 114 -20.79 0.22 3.68
N ALA A 115 -19.58 0.07 4.24
CA ALA A 115 -19.21 -1.00 5.14
C ALA A 115 -18.74 -0.46 6.50
N HIS A 116 -19.33 0.68 6.92
CA HIS A 116 -18.97 1.30 8.19
C HIS A 116 -19.24 0.34 9.34
N VAL A 117 -18.28 0.23 10.24
CA VAL A 117 -18.37 -0.72 11.37
C VAL A 117 -19.45 -0.31 12.36
N TRP A 118 -19.69 0.99 12.50
CA TRP A 118 -20.74 1.54 13.34
C TRP A 118 -21.76 2.37 12.56
N ALA A 119 -23.02 2.11 12.83
CA ALA A 119 -24.15 3.00 12.55
C ALA A 119 -25.07 3.02 13.76
N ASP A 120 -25.72 4.16 14.03
CA ASP A 120 -26.64 4.29 15.18
C ASP A 120 -27.87 3.38 15.01
N ASP A 121 -28.38 3.25 13.79
CA ASP A 121 -29.45 2.31 13.45
C ASP A 121 -28.94 0.86 13.39
N PRO A 122 -29.42 -0.05 14.24
CA PRO A 122 -29.01 -1.45 14.24
C PRO A 122 -29.24 -2.19 12.91
N VAL A 123 -30.29 -1.85 12.17
CA VAL A 123 -30.61 -2.47 10.89
C VAL A 123 -29.58 -2.06 9.84
N GLN A 124 -29.25 -0.77 9.80
CA GLN A 124 -28.21 -0.27 8.92
C GLN A 124 -26.82 -0.84 9.31
N ARG A 125 -26.54 -0.95 10.60
CA ARG A 125 -25.30 -1.54 11.13
C ARG A 125 -25.13 -2.98 10.66
N GLU A 126 -26.19 -3.80 10.74
CA GLU A 126 -26.15 -5.19 10.25
C GLU A 126 -25.98 -5.26 8.73
N LYS A 127 -26.67 -4.43 7.97
CA LYS A 127 -26.50 -4.33 6.52
C LYS A 127 -25.06 -4.01 6.13
N GLN A 128 -24.45 -3.05 6.81
CA GLN A 128 -23.06 -2.68 6.58
C GLN A 128 -22.07 -3.78 6.99
N HIS A 129 -22.38 -4.51 8.08
CA HIS A 129 -21.61 -5.68 8.46
C HIS A 129 -21.61 -6.76 7.39
N GLN A 130 -22.78 -7.09 6.81
CA GLN A 130 -22.86 -8.06 5.71
C GLN A 130 -22.09 -7.58 4.47
N ASN A 131 -22.15 -6.28 4.16
CA ASN A 131 -21.36 -5.69 3.10
C ASN A 131 -19.86 -5.78 3.39
N ALA A 132 -19.43 -5.56 4.62
CA ALA A 132 -18.04 -5.72 5.04
C ALA A 132 -17.54 -7.15 4.83
N LEU A 133 -18.32 -8.16 5.24
CA LEU A 133 -17.96 -9.57 5.04
C LEU A 133 -17.83 -9.94 3.56
N ALA A 134 -18.76 -9.47 2.72
CA ALA A 134 -18.70 -9.69 1.28
C ALA A 134 -17.42 -9.08 0.67
N HIS A 135 -17.03 -7.88 1.10
CA HIS A 135 -15.85 -7.20 0.58
C HIS A 135 -14.53 -7.69 1.18
N LEU A 136 -14.51 -8.24 2.40
CA LEU A 136 -13.35 -8.99 2.90
C LEU A 136 -13.07 -10.20 2.01
N ASN A 137 -14.13 -10.95 1.63
CA ASN A 137 -13.96 -12.04 0.67
C ASN A 137 -13.55 -11.54 -0.72
N ALA A 138 -14.11 -10.41 -1.19
CA ALA A 138 -13.68 -9.79 -2.44
C ALA A 138 -12.18 -9.40 -2.39
N GLY A 139 -11.72 -8.78 -1.30
CA GLY A 139 -10.31 -8.46 -1.10
C GLY A 139 -9.40 -9.68 -1.19
N ARG A 140 -9.82 -10.81 -0.57
CA ARG A 140 -9.13 -12.10 -0.68
C ARG A 140 -9.03 -12.59 -2.13
N ILE A 141 -10.13 -12.56 -2.88
CA ILE A 141 -10.17 -13.02 -4.28
C ILE A 141 -9.34 -12.11 -5.18
N LEU A 142 -9.47 -10.80 -5.01
CA LEU A 142 -8.73 -9.81 -5.81
C LEU A 142 -7.25 -9.72 -5.43
N GLY A 143 -6.82 -10.35 -4.34
CA GLY A 143 -5.43 -10.32 -3.85
C GLY A 143 -5.04 -8.96 -3.25
N ALA A 144 -5.99 -8.25 -2.66
CA ALA A 144 -5.73 -7.00 -1.97
C ALA A 144 -4.81 -7.22 -0.76
N ARG A 145 -3.85 -6.33 -0.57
CA ARG A 145 -2.96 -6.34 0.62
C ARG A 145 -3.61 -5.70 1.83
N PHE A 146 -4.54 -4.81 1.58
CA PHE A 146 -5.32 -4.13 2.60
C PHE A 146 -6.77 -3.96 2.11
N VAL A 147 -7.74 -4.04 3.01
CA VAL A 147 -9.15 -3.71 2.75
C VAL A 147 -9.56 -2.65 3.75
N ARG A 148 -9.78 -1.43 3.25
CA ARG A 148 -10.19 -0.30 4.07
C ARG A 148 -11.69 -0.31 4.28
N MET A 149 -12.10 -0.18 5.53
CA MET A 149 -13.49 0.03 5.96
C MET A 149 -13.51 1.03 7.11
N ASP A 150 -14.29 2.09 7.01
CA ASP A 150 -14.35 3.12 8.03
C ASP A 150 -15.06 2.65 9.30
N ALA A 151 -14.66 3.20 10.45
CA ALA A 151 -15.32 2.90 11.72
C ALA A 151 -16.75 3.42 11.78
N GLY A 152 -17.06 4.47 11.00
CA GLY A 152 -18.39 5.06 10.92
C GLY A 152 -18.49 6.42 11.59
N GLN A 153 -19.75 6.88 11.80
CA GLN A 153 -20.08 8.23 12.28
C GLN A 153 -19.79 9.35 11.26
N CYS A 154 -19.97 9.05 9.98
CA CYS A 154 -19.88 10.05 8.93
C CYS A 154 -20.73 11.29 9.23
N GLY A 155 -20.19 12.48 8.97
CA GLY A 155 -20.88 13.75 9.17
C GLY A 155 -21.01 14.21 10.64
N LYS A 156 -20.51 13.44 11.61
CA LYS A 156 -20.45 13.87 13.00
C LYS A 156 -19.10 14.52 13.29
N ASN A 157 -19.15 15.77 13.71
CA ASN A 157 -17.94 16.49 14.16
C ASN A 157 -17.65 16.18 15.64
N THR A 158 -17.33 14.92 15.93
CA THR A 158 -16.98 14.45 17.29
C THR A 158 -15.56 13.89 17.27
N ARG A 159 -14.81 14.17 18.34
CA ARG A 159 -13.44 13.66 18.49
C ARG A 159 -13.39 12.24 19.05
N GLU A 160 -14.47 11.76 19.65
CA GLU A 160 -14.53 10.47 20.32
C GLU A 160 -15.80 9.71 19.97
N TRP A 161 -15.73 8.40 19.97
CA TRP A 161 -16.91 7.52 19.94
C TRP A 161 -17.54 7.43 21.34
N THR A 162 -18.84 7.15 21.40
CA THR A 162 -19.45 6.70 22.66
C THR A 162 -18.82 5.37 23.08
N SER A 163 -18.91 5.04 24.37
CA SER A 163 -18.36 3.76 24.85
C SER A 163 -18.97 2.57 24.13
N GLU A 164 -20.29 2.58 23.90
CA GLU A 164 -20.99 1.52 23.15
C GLU A 164 -20.48 1.38 21.73
N ALA A 165 -20.35 2.51 20.99
CA ALA A 165 -19.81 2.51 19.64
C ALA A 165 -18.37 2.01 19.60
N PHE A 166 -17.52 2.50 20.52
CA PHE A 166 -16.13 2.12 20.60
C PHE A 166 -15.94 0.61 20.84
N ASP A 167 -16.64 0.05 21.82
CA ASP A 167 -16.57 -1.37 22.17
C ASP A 167 -17.03 -2.24 21.00
N HIS A 168 -18.11 -1.84 20.30
CA HIS A 168 -18.58 -2.52 19.12
C HIS A 168 -17.56 -2.45 17.97
N ILE A 169 -17.00 -1.27 17.69
CA ILE A 169 -16.01 -1.05 16.64
C ILE A 169 -14.76 -1.91 16.88
N VAL A 170 -14.22 -1.88 18.11
CA VAL A 170 -13.07 -2.70 18.48
C VAL A 170 -13.33 -4.19 18.28
N LYS A 171 -14.50 -4.67 18.73
CA LYS A 171 -14.91 -6.07 18.55
C LYS A 171 -14.94 -6.45 17.08
N ARG A 172 -15.61 -5.64 16.25
CA ARG A 172 -15.76 -5.93 14.81
C ARG A 172 -14.44 -5.87 14.07
N TYR A 173 -13.59 -4.87 14.33
CA TYR A 173 -12.28 -4.84 13.71
C TYR A 173 -11.39 -6.01 14.10
N ARG A 174 -11.50 -6.54 15.32
CA ARG A 174 -10.80 -7.78 15.69
C ARG A 174 -11.29 -8.98 14.87
N GLU A 175 -12.60 -9.12 14.69
CA GLU A 175 -13.20 -10.18 13.86
C GLU A 175 -12.73 -10.07 12.41
N TYR A 176 -12.78 -8.89 11.81
CA TYR A 176 -12.35 -8.64 10.44
C TYR A 176 -10.83 -8.82 10.27
N ALA A 177 -10.06 -8.32 11.23
CA ALA A 177 -8.61 -8.44 11.22
C ALA A 177 -8.14 -9.89 11.37
N GLN A 178 -8.85 -10.70 12.15
CA GLN A 178 -8.56 -12.14 12.22
C GLN A 178 -8.79 -12.80 10.87
N TYR A 179 -9.94 -12.55 10.22
CA TYR A 179 -10.21 -13.05 8.88
C TYR A 179 -9.13 -12.63 7.87
N ALA A 180 -8.78 -11.34 7.87
CA ALA A 180 -7.76 -10.82 6.97
C ALA A 180 -6.40 -11.49 7.20
N TYR A 181 -5.99 -11.61 8.45
CA TYR A 181 -4.73 -12.26 8.85
C TYR A 181 -4.65 -13.71 8.41
N ASP A 182 -5.72 -14.48 8.60
CA ASP A 182 -5.80 -15.89 8.21
C ASP A 182 -5.70 -16.07 6.68
N HIS A 183 -5.98 -15.01 5.91
CA HIS A 183 -5.91 -15.00 4.45
C HIS A 183 -4.73 -14.17 3.89
N GLY A 184 -3.80 -13.72 4.74
CA GLY A 184 -2.55 -13.08 4.33
C GLY A 184 -2.65 -11.61 3.92
N PHE A 185 -3.69 -10.90 4.34
CA PHE A 185 -3.84 -9.47 4.12
C PHE A 185 -4.19 -8.73 5.42
N LYS A 186 -4.42 -7.42 5.36
CA LYS A 186 -4.87 -6.61 6.49
C LYS A 186 -6.18 -5.91 6.19
N THR A 187 -6.88 -5.49 7.24
CA THR A 187 -8.04 -4.60 7.14
C THR A 187 -8.00 -3.55 8.24
N GLY A 188 -8.77 -2.50 8.11
CA GLY A 188 -8.89 -1.50 9.16
C GLY A 188 -9.44 -0.15 8.68
N ALA A 189 -9.25 0.84 9.52
CA ALA A 189 -9.82 2.17 9.42
C ALA A 189 -9.07 3.08 8.46
N GLU A 190 -9.70 4.19 8.09
CA GLU A 190 -9.06 5.32 7.41
C GLU A 190 -9.14 6.59 8.28
N VAL A 191 -8.14 7.46 8.13
CA VAL A 191 -8.19 8.82 8.65
C VAL A 191 -9.12 9.64 7.74
N HIS A 192 -10.42 9.59 7.97
CA HIS A 192 -11.41 10.08 7.02
C HIS A 192 -12.39 11.08 7.65
N TRP A 193 -13.20 10.68 8.62
CA TRP A 193 -14.20 11.54 9.26
C TRP A 193 -14.48 11.15 10.72
N GLY A 194 -15.12 12.08 11.44
CA GLY A 194 -15.48 11.89 12.84
C GLY A 194 -14.24 11.60 13.70
N PRO A 195 -14.34 10.69 14.67
CA PRO A 195 -13.21 10.35 15.53
C PRO A 195 -11.99 9.76 14.82
N GLU A 196 -12.17 9.18 13.62
CA GLU A 196 -11.06 8.64 12.81
C GLU A 196 -10.11 9.72 12.32
N SER A 197 -10.61 10.96 12.12
CA SER A 197 -9.80 12.09 11.70
C SER A 197 -9.00 12.77 12.82
N TYR A 198 -9.11 12.29 14.05
CA TYR A 198 -8.31 12.77 15.19
C TYR A 198 -7.27 11.71 15.56
N TRP A 199 -5.99 12.03 15.43
CA TRP A 199 -4.93 11.05 15.65
C TRP A 199 -4.96 10.41 17.05
N PRO A 200 -5.32 11.10 18.16
CA PRO A 200 -5.41 10.45 19.47
C PRO A 200 -6.49 9.37 19.52
N SER A 201 -7.64 9.62 18.87
CA SER A 201 -8.75 8.66 18.82
C SER A 201 -8.43 7.47 17.92
N MET A 202 -7.82 7.71 16.76
CA MET A 202 -7.33 6.66 15.88
C MET A 202 -6.25 5.80 16.56
N GLN A 203 -5.35 6.42 17.33
CA GLN A 203 -4.34 5.70 18.09
C GLN A 203 -4.98 4.86 19.21
N LYS A 204 -5.97 5.42 19.93
CA LYS A 204 -6.76 4.70 20.95
C LYS A 204 -7.44 3.47 20.35
N LEU A 205 -8.08 3.62 19.19
CA LEU A 205 -8.70 2.52 18.45
C LEU A 205 -7.67 1.46 18.06
N SER A 206 -6.57 1.86 17.44
CA SER A 206 -5.53 0.95 16.97
C SER A 206 -4.92 0.13 18.11
N ARG A 207 -4.65 0.76 19.25
CA ARG A 207 -4.17 0.09 20.47
C ARG A 207 -5.22 -0.86 21.06
N ALA A 208 -6.50 -0.47 21.03
CA ALA A 208 -7.57 -1.32 21.55
C ALA A 208 -7.81 -2.54 20.65
N VAL A 209 -7.79 -2.40 19.33
CA VAL A 209 -7.89 -3.54 18.41
C VAL A 209 -6.72 -4.48 18.58
N ASN A 210 -5.49 -3.97 18.60
CA ASN A 210 -4.24 -4.71 18.88
C ASN A 210 -4.16 -6.07 18.17
N HIS A 211 -4.29 -6.08 16.84
CA HIS A 211 -4.28 -7.31 16.06
C HIS A 211 -3.32 -7.17 14.85
N PRO A 212 -2.50 -8.21 14.53
CA PRO A 212 -1.55 -8.13 13.42
C PRO A 212 -2.20 -7.96 12.03
N GLY A 213 -3.44 -8.40 11.87
CA GLY A 213 -4.26 -8.19 10.67
C GLY A 213 -4.95 -6.83 10.60
N PHE A 214 -4.78 -5.96 11.62
CA PHE A 214 -5.32 -4.60 11.60
C PHE A 214 -4.28 -3.60 11.09
N GLY A 215 -4.75 -2.53 10.45
CA GLY A 215 -3.92 -1.40 10.04
C GLY A 215 -4.77 -0.15 9.77
N VAL A 216 -4.10 0.94 9.44
CA VAL A 216 -4.74 2.23 9.16
C VAL A 216 -4.37 2.69 7.75
N CYS A 217 -5.35 3.14 6.98
CA CYS A 217 -5.14 3.98 5.82
C CYS A 217 -4.96 5.42 6.30
N CYS A 218 -3.78 5.99 6.09
CA CYS A 218 -3.53 7.39 6.40
C CYS A 218 -3.94 8.26 5.21
N HIS A 219 -5.09 8.90 5.31
CA HIS A 219 -5.46 9.98 4.40
C HIS A 219 -4.69 11.22 4.83
N ILE A 220 -3.62 11.55 4.11
CA ILE A 220 -2.57 12.49 4.58
C ILE A 220 -3.10 13.89 4.79
N SER A 221 -4.16 14.36 4.35
CA SER A 221 -4.76 15.66 4.70
C SER A 221 -6.00 15.54 5.58
N GLY A 222 -6.38 14.31 5.93
CA GLY A 222 -7.63 14.02 6.62
C GLY A 222 -7.65 14.35 8.12
N PHE A 223 -6.51 14.68 8.71
CA PHE A 223 -6.44 14.98 10.15
C PHE A 223 -7.10 16.31 10.49
N GLN A 224 -7.84 16.30 11.60
CA GLN A 224 -8.48 17.46 12.19
C GLN A 224 -7.92 17.72 13.60
N GLY A 225 -7.97 18.99 14.02
CA GLY A 225 -7.47 19.40 15.33
C GLY A 225 -6.90 20.79 15.31
N THR A 226 -6.12 21.14 16.34
CA THR A 226 -5.27 22.33 16.31
C THR A 226 -4.12 22.14 15.34
N LYS A 227 -3.46 23.26 14.96
CA LYS A 227 -2.29 23.15 14.08
C LYS A 227 -1.22 22.21 14.65
N GLU A 228 -0.97 22.30 15.95
CA GLU A 228 0.01 21.48 16.66
C GLU A 228 -0.37 19.99 16.64
N GLU A 229 -1.66 19.66 16.79
CA GLU A 229 -2.15 18.29 16.69
C GLU A 229 -1.96 17.73 15.27
N VAL A 230 -2.26 18.53 14.25
CA VAL A 230 -2.14 18.12 12.83
C VAL A 230 -0.68 17.99 12.39
N ASP A 231 0.21 18.88 12.84
CA ASP A 231 1.63 18.88 12.48
C ASP A 231 2.36 17.58 12.92
N ILE A 232 1.93 16.95 14.00
CA ILE A 232 2.54 15.72 14.51
C ILE A 232 1.76 14.45 14.14
N ALA A 233 0.55 14.59 13.62
CA ALA A 233 -0.40 13.48 13.42
C ALA A 233 0.19 12.34 12.57
N ASP A 234 0.88 12.66 11.47
CA ASP A 234 1.46 11.66 10.57
C ASP A 234 2.46 10.75 11.31
N ARG A 235 3.27 11.32 12.22
CA ARG A 235 4.26 10.57 13.02
C ARG A 235 3.58 9.76 14.12
N GLU A 236 2.56 10.34 14.77
CA GLU A 236 1.87 9.70 15.89
C GLU A 236 1.06 8.48 15.44
N ILE A 237 0.52 8.49 14.21
CA ILE A 237 -0.25 7.37 13.68
C ILE A 237 0.59 6.37 12.86
N ALA A 238 1.78 6.77 12.41
CA ALA A 238 2.64 5.98 11.52
C ALA A 238 2.86 4.51 11.93
N PRO A 239 2.97 4.14 13.23
CA PRO A 239 3.16 2.74 13.62
C PRO A 239 2.05 1.78 13.14
N TRP A 240 0.86 2.29 12.85
CA TRP A 240 -0.27 1.49 12.38
C TRP A 240 -0.56 1.67 10.89
N VAL A 241 0.09 2.64 10.23
CA VAL A 241 -0.17 2.94 8.82
C VAL A 241 0.33 1.82 7.92
N VAL A 242 -0.56 1.29 7.10
CA VAL A 242 -0.28 0.22 6.12
C VAL A 242 -0.52 0.67 4.68
N HIS A 243 -1.30 1.73 4.50
CA HIS A 243 -1.61 2.35 3.21
C HIS A 243 -1.81 3.86 3.37
N THR A 244 -1.70 4.62 2.27
CA THR A 244 -1.92 6.08 2.30
C THR A 244 -2.76 6.52 1.11
N HIS A 245 -3.60 7.55 1.34
CA HIS A 245 -4.19 8.36 0.29
C HIS A 245 -3.63 9.79 0.38
N ILE A 246 -3.31 10.39 -0.76
CA ILE A 246 -2.62 11.68 -0.86
C ILE A 246 -3.45 12.62 -1.73
N ASP A 247 -4.03 13.63 -1.10
CA ASP A 247 -4.85 14.65 -1.76
C ASP A 247 -4.07 15.52 -2.73
N TRP A 248 -4.83 16.16 -3.62
CA TRP A 248 -4.34 17.19 -4.54
C TRP A 248 -3.64 18.33 -3.81
N ASP A 249 -4.21 18.83 -2.73
CA ASP A 249 -3.66 19.97 -1.98
C ASP A 249 -2.34 19.60 -1.28
N VAL A 250 -2.22 18.38 -0.76
CA VAL A 250 -0.95 17.86 -0.23
C VAL A 250 0.11 17.80 -1.32
N CYS A 251 -0.25 17.31 -2.51
CA CYS A 251 0.67 17.25 -3.65
C CYS A 251 1.15 18.63 -4.12
N ASN A 252 0.36 19.69 -3.90
CA ASN A 252 0.69 21.05 -4.28
C ASN A 252 1.27 21.91 -3.14
N GLY A 253 1.32 21.40 -1.92
CA GLY A 253 1.78 22.12 -0.73
C GLY A 253 2.86 21.38 0.03
N GLN A 254 2.47 20.45 0.88
CA GLN A 254 3.34 19.84 1.91
C GLN A 254 3.82 18.42 1.56
N LEU A 255 3.82 18.01 0.30
CA LEU A 255 4.08 16.63 -0.11
C LEU A 255 5.38 16.08 0.47
N VAL A 256 6.50 16.79 0.27
CA VAL A 256 7.82 16.33 0.70
C VAL A 256 7.90 16.14 2.21
N GLU A 257 7.37 17.11 2.98
CA GLU A 257 7.34 17.06 4.43
C GLU A 257 6.53 15.85 4.93
N LYS A 258 5.31 15.70 4.44
CA LYS A 258 4.39 14.65 4.85
C LYS A 258 4.91 13.25 4.53
N LEU A 259 5.46 13.05 3.34
CA LEU A 259 6.05 11.77 2.95
C LEU A 259 7.32 11.46 3.77
N ASN A 260 8.16 12.47 4.05
CA ASN A 260 9.33 12.31 4.90
C ASN A 260 8.96 11.97 6.36
N ASN A 261 7.87 12.53 6.90
CA ASN A 261 7.37 12.18 8.23
C ASN A 261 7.04 10.68 8.32
N LEU A 262 6.28 10.15 7.37
CA LEU A 262 5.93 8.72 7.31
C LEU A 262 7.18 7.85 7.09
N ARG A 263 8.06 8.23 6.16
CA ARG A 263 9.31 7.51 5.90
C ARG A 263 10.17 7.42 7.15
N SER A 264 10.37 8.54 7.84
CA SER A 264 11.20 8.62 9.05
C SER A 264 10.62 7.80 10.21
N ALA A 265 9.31 7.62 10.23
CA ALA A 265 8.61 6.74 11.17
C ALA A 265 8.61 5.26 10.74
N GLY A 266 9.29 4.91 9.65
CA GLY A 266 9.46 3.53 9.18
C GLY A 266 8.37 3.02 8.24
N TYR A 267 7.51 3.88 7.71
CA TYR A 267 6.48 3.46 6.75
C TYR A 267 7.09 2.86 5.48
N GLN A 268 6.58 1.71 5.08
CA GLN A 268 7.05 0.96 3.92
C GLN A 268 5.90 0.55 2.96
N GLY A 269 4.73 1.15 3.11
CA GLY A 269 3.57 0.88 2.26
C GLY A 269 3.60 1.60 0.91
N TYR A 270 2.42 1.73 0.30
CA TYR A 270 2.24 2.40 -0.99
C TYR A 270 1.80 3.84 -0.76
N TYR A 271 2.35 4.74 -1.56
CA TYR A 271 1.95 6.14 -1.65
C TYR A 271 0.94 6.28 -2.77
N SER A 272 -0.34 6.28 -2.44
CA SER A 272 -1.45 6.31 -3.39
C SER A 272 -2.01 7.72 -3.51
N VAL A 273 -2.01 8.27 -4.73
CA VAL A 273 -2.64 9.57 -4.96
C VAL A 273 -4.15 9.41 -5.05
N GLU A 274 -4.88 10.40 -4.55
CA GLU A 274 -6.33 10.49 -4.62
C GLU A 274 -6.75 11.91 -5.01
N HIS A 275 -7.69 12.03 -5.95
CA HIS A 275 -8.23 13.32 -6.40
C HIS A 275 -9.74 13.33 -6.30
N HIS A 276 -10.28 14.23 -5.45
CA HIS A 276 -11.72 14.29 -5.17
C HIS A 276 -12.52 15.17 -6.13
N SER A 277 -11.89 16.09 -6.86
CA SER A 277 -12.59 17.12 -7.62
C SER A 277 -11.85 17.56 -8.88
N ALA A 278 -11.19 16.64 -9.56
CA ALA A 278 -10.45 16.92 -10.78
C ALA A 278 -11.39 17.41 -11.90
N LYS A 279 -10.96 18.43 -12.63
CA LYS A 279 -11.63 18.88 -13.86
C LYS A 279 -11.27 17.99 -15.05
N ASP A 280 -10.03 17.56 -15.10
CA ASP A 280 -9.51 16.53 -16.01
C ASP A 280 -8.82 15.45 -15.16
N GLU A 281 -9.57 14.38 -14.84
CA GLU A 281 -9.10 13.32 -13.97
C GLU A 281 -7.81 12.66 -14.47
N TYR A 282 -7.67 12.50 -15.79
CA TYR A 282 -6.45 11.94 -16.36
C TYR A 282 -5.23 12.86 -16.21
N ALA A 283 -5.40 14.14 -16.50
CA ALA A 283 -4.30 15.10 -16.48
C ALA A 283 -3.86 15.41 -15.03
N GLU A 284 -4.82 15.65 -14.14
CA GLU A 284 -4.52 16.07 -12.78
C GLU A 284 -3.94 14.91 -11.95
N VAL A 285 -4.44 13.68 -12.12
CA VAL A 285 -3.84 12.48 -11.54
C VAL A 285 -2.41 12.25 -12.07
N ALA A 286 -2.15 12.49 -13.36
CA ALA A 286 -0.78 12.40 -13.90
C ALA A 286 0.18 13.36 -13.20
N ILE A 287 -0.27 14.58 -12.90
CA ILE A 287 0.52 15.59 -12.16
C ILE A 287 0.81 15.12 -10.74
N GLN A 288 -0.20 14.61 -10.00
CA GLN A 288 0.02 14.06 -8.65
C GLN A 288 1.03 12.92 -8.67
N LEU A 289 0.85 11.95 -9.58
CA LEU A 289 1.76 10.80 -9.72
C LEU A 289 3.20 11.25 -10.03
N ALA A 290 3.38 12.25 -10.90
CA ALA A 290 4.70 12.78 -11.23
C ALA A 290 5.39 13.36 -10.00
N LYS A 291 4.68 14.14 -9.18
CA LYS A 291 5.19 14.74 -7.95
C LYS A 291 5.57 13.69 -6.91
N VAL A 292 4.71 12.72 -6.64
CA VAL A 292 5.00 11.63 -5.70
C VAL A 292 6.21 10.83 -6.19
N ARG A 293 6.27 10.49 -7.47
CA ARG A 293 7.42 9.78 -8.07
C ARG A 293 8.73 10.56 -7.91
N ALA A 294 8.72 11.88 -8.08
CA ALA A 294 9.90 12.71 -7.90
C ALA A 294 10.44 12.61 -6.48
N VAL A 295 9.58 12.67 -5.46
CA VAL A 295 9.98 12.50 -4.05
C VAL A 295 10.57 11.09 -3.82
N LEU A 296 9.88 10.04 -4.26
CA LEU A 296 10.36 8.66 -4.09
C LEU A 296 11.68 8.40 -4.83
N GLN A 297 11.86 9.00 -6.02
CA GLN A 297 13.10 8.89 -6.78
C GLN A 297 14.25 9.59 -6.07
N SER A 298 14.03 10.77 -5.49
CA SER A 298 15.06 11.48 -4.74
C SER A 298 15.58 10.65 -3.55
N TRP A 299 14.71 9.93 -2.87
CA TRP A 299 15.11 9.03 -1.78
C TRP A 299 16.02 7.88 -2.24
N ARG A 300 15.83 7.39 -3.47
CA ARG A 300 16.66 6.32 -4.05
C ARG A 300 18.08 6.81 -4.38
N THR A 301 18.25 8.10 -4.63
CA THR A 301 19.54 8.74 -4.92
C THR A 301 20.19 9.37 -3.68
N GLY A 302 19.64 9.14 -2.49
CA GLY A 302 20.16 9.68 -1.23
C GLY A 302 19.67 11.09 -0.87
N GLY A 303 18.74 11.66 -1.64
CA GLY A 303 18.13 12.96 -1.39
C GLY A 303 17.05 12.93 -0.32
N THR A 304 16.62 14.12 0.10
CA THR A 304 15.56 14.34 1.08
C THR A 304 14.19 14.61 0.43
N GLY A 305 14.08 14.52 -0.89
CA GLY A 305 12.86 14.88 -1.62
C GLY A 305 12.73 16.37 -1.97
N VAL A 306 13.65 17.21 -1.55
CA VAL A 306 13.66 18.65 -1.87
C VAL A 306 14.24 18.85 -3.27
N ASP A 307 13.49 19.53 -4.15
CA ASP A 307 14.03 20.02 -5.42
C ASP A 307 15.14 21.05 -5.15
N SER A 308 16.33 20.78 -5.66
CA SER A 308 17.47 21.72 -5.61
C SER A 308 17.28 23.00 -6.44
N ASN A 309 16.11 23.22 -7.03
CA ASN A 309 15.84 24.32 -7.95
C ASN A 309 15.21 25.58 -7.30
N HIS A 310 15.14 25.66 -5.98
CA HIS A 310 14.56 26.84 -5.31
C HIS A 310 15.61 27.80 -4.68
N GLU A 311 16.93 27.50 -4.78
CA GLU A 311 17.95 28.37 -4.18
C GLU A 311 18.56 29.44 -5.12
N GLU A 312 18.12 29.55 -6.37
CA GLU A 312 18.68 30.56 -7.30
C GLU A 312 17.69 31.65 -7.72
N ARG A 313 16.82 32.13 -6.85
CA ARG A 313 16.12 33.43 -7.06
C ARG A 313 15.86 34.12 -5.71
N SER A 314 16.90 34.71 -5.16
CA SER A 314 16.81 35.83 -4.21
C SER A 314 17.65 36.98 -4.67
#